data_487299822dc51887bd294c8983e2e0d9
#
_entry.id   487299822dc51887bd294c8983e2e0d9
#
_cell.length_a   1.000
_cell.length_b   1.000
_cell.length_c   1.000
_cell.angle_alpha   90.00
_cell.angle_beta   90.00
_cell.angle_gamma   90.00
#
_symmetry.space_group_name_H-M   'P 1'
#
loop_
_entity.id
_entity.type
_entity.pdbx_description
1 polymer ?
#
loop_
_entity_poly.entity_id
_entity_poly.type
_entity_poly.pdbx_seq_one_letter_code
_entity_poly.pdbx_strand_id
1 'polypeptide(L)'
;MNQYKESYKGLVGMILGFVVLMFLFPFLTDLQGKFTAVISMNLVNLWVALLSLVIYKTEYIYWINGVSYEDAVKAGSERRKAYAMQHLRRFGIYAGAFVLYSLVSCIVRFHIAIDFIIAGIGIVSVAVSTIRIKL
;
A
#
# COMPACT_ATOMS: atom_id res chain seq x y z
N MET A 1 9.87 -29.72 -3.43
CA MET A 1 9.16 -28.72 -4.27
C MET A 1 8.09 -28.04 -3.38
N ASN A 2 8.31 -26.80 -2.97
CA ASN A 2 7.24 -26.03 -2.31
C ASN A 2 6.15 -25.77 -3.35
N GLN A 3 5.05 -26.50 -3.27
CA GLN A 3 3.89 -26.28 -4.13
C GLN A 3 3.35 -24.86 -3.86
N TYR A 4 3.33 -24.04 -4.89
CA TYR A 4 2.66 -22.73 -4.86
C TYR A 4 1.17 -22.96 -4.57
N LYS A 5 0.74 -22.62 -3.36
CA LYS A 5 -0.61 -22.94 -2.87
C LYS A 5 -1.44 -21.68 -2.74
N GLU A 6 -2.69 -21.77 -3.19
CA GLU A 6 -3.64 -20.67 -3.01
C GLU A 6 -3.93 -20.42 -1.53
N SER A 7 -3.78 -19.18 -1.08
CA SER A 7 -4.07 -18.77 0.30
C SER A 7 -4.37 -17.29 0.38
N TYR A 8 -5.50 -16.94 0.94
CA TYR A 8 -5.92 -15.56 1.23
C TYR A 8 -5.80 -15.21 2.71
N LYS A 9 -5.33 -16.14 3.57
CA LYS A 9 -5.24 -15.90 5.02
C LYS A 9 -4.39 -14.69 5.37
N GLY A 10 -3.25 -14.52 4.68
CA GLY A 10 -2.38 -13.37 4.87
C GLY A 10 -3.03 -12.07 4.45
N LEU A 11 -3.74 -12.04 3.31
CA LEU A 11 -4.47 -10.87 2.84
C LEU A 11 -5.56 -10.45 3.84
N VAL A 12 -6.37 -11.41 4.27
CA VAL A 12 -7.42 -11.15 5.29
C VAL A 12 -6.80 -10.62 6.58
N GLY A 13 -5.70 -11.23 7.06
CA GLY A 13 -4.96 -10.75 8.23
C GLY A 13 -4.45 -9.33 8.07
N MET A 14 -3.91 -8.97 6.90
CA MET A 14 -3.46 -7.62 6.59
C MET A 14 -4.61 -6.62 6.58
N ILE A 15 -5.75 -6.96 5.97
CA ILE A 15 -6.94 -6.09 5.94
C ILE A 15 -7.47 -5.88 7.36
N LEU A 16 -7.66 -6.96 8.13
CA LEU A 16 -8.14 -6.85 9.51
C LEU A 16 -7.18 -6.06 10.38
N GLY A 17 -5.87 -6.33 10.29
CA GLY A 17 -4.84 -5.59 11.02
C GLY A 17 -4.85 -4.10 10.70
N PHE A 18 -5.06 -3.73 9.42
CA PHE A 18 -5.20 -2.34 9.01
C PHE A 18 -6.44 -1.67 9.62
N VAL A 19 -7.59 -2.34 9.55
CA VAL A 19 -8.84 -1.80 10.13
C VAL A 19 -8.69 -1.58 11.62
N VAL A 20 -8.14 -2.57 12.35
CA VAL A 20 -7.90 -2.46 13.80
C VAL A 20 -6.92 -1.30 14.10
N LEU A 21 -5.81 -1.20 13.35
CA LEU A 21 -4.83 -0.13 13.53
C LEU A 21 -5.49 1.25 13.33
N MET A 22 -6.22 1.43 12.24
CA MET A 22 -6.86 2.72 11.92
C MET A 22 -7.97 3.08 12.91
N PHE A 23 -8.67 2.08 13.46
CA PHE A 23 -9.68 2.29 14.48
C PHE A 23 -9.05 2.67 15.83
N LEU A 24 -7.99 1.99 16.24
CA LEU A 24 -7.34 2.22 17.54
C LEU A 24 -6.42 3.44 17.55
N PHE A 25 -5.84 3.82 16.41
CA PHE A 25 -4.86 4.89 16.33
C PHE A 25 -5.31 6.21 16.98
N PRO A 26 -6.54 6.73 16.73
CA PRO A 26 -7.00 7.97 17.38
C PRO A 26 -7.11 7.89 18.90
N PHE A 27 -7.36 6.68 19.45
CA PHE A 27 -7.47 6.45 20.89
C PHE A 27 -6.11 6.24 21.57
N LEU A 28 -5.09 5.84 20.82
CA LEU A 28 -3.75 5.59 21.33
C LEU A 28 -2.84 6.84 21.29
N THR A 29 -3.32 7.90 20.64
CA THR A 29 -2.55 9.14 20.47
C THR A 29 -3.30 10.32 21.05
N ASP A 30 -2.61 11.14 21.84
CA ASP A 30 -3.12 12.44 22.31
C ASP A 30 -3.02 13.53 21.23
N LEU A 31 -2.61 13.14 20.02
CA LEU A 31 -2.50 14.03 18.87
C LEU A 31 -3.88 14.45 18.38
N GLN A 32 -4.06 15.73 18.11
CA GLN A 32 -5.33 16.27 17.62
C GLN A 32 -5.15 17.02 16.29
N GLY A 33 -6.26 17.14 15.56
CA GLY A 33 -6.33 17.97 14.38
C GLY A 33 -5.44 17.49 13.22
N LYS A 34 -4.65 18.41 12.69
CA LYS A 34 -3.83 18.18 11.49
C LYS A 34 -2.82 17.04 11.66
N PHE A 35 -2.15 16.95 12.81
CA PHE A 35 -1.13 15.92 13.02
C PHE A 35 -1.73 14.51 12.96
N THR A 36 -2.85 14.29 13.64
CA THR A 36 -3.55 13.00 13.59
C THR A 36 -3.91 12.62 12.16
N ALA A 37 -4.46 13.56 11.40
CA ALA A 37 -4.84 13.31 10.01
C ALA A 37 -3.64 13.01 9.12
N VAL A 38 -2.56 13.79 9.20
CA VAL A 38 -1.34 13.58 8.42
C VAL A 38 -0.70 12.23 8.74
N ILE A 39 -0.62 11.86 10.02
CA ILE A 39 -0.08 10.56 10.41
C ILE A 39 -0.97 9.42 9.91
N SER A 40 -2.31 9.56 10.02
CA SER A 40 -3.25 8.56 9.48
C SER A 40 -3.07 8.36 7.98
N MET A 41 -2.92 9.43 7.20
CA MET A 41 -2.66 9.33 5.76
C MET A 41 -1.34 8.62 5.46
N ASN A 42 -0.28 8.90 6.22
CA ASN A 42 1.00 8.20 6.09
C ASN A 42 0.87 6.72 6.44
N LEU A 43 0.12 6.37 7.51
CA LEU A 43 -0.14 4.98 7.86
C LEU A 43 -0.85 4.22 6.73
N VAL A 44 -1.86 4.83 6.09
CA VAL A 44 -2.53 4.24 4.91
C VAL A 44 -1.52 3.96 3.79
N ASN A 45 -0.72 4.95 3.41
CA ASN A 45 0.24 4.82 2.31
C ASN A 45 1.33 3.79 2.60
N LEU A 46 1.88 3.80 3.83
CA LEU A 46 2.87 2.84 4.27
C LEU A 46 2.30 1.42 4.35
N TRP A 47 1.02 1.28 4.74
CA TRP A 47 0.37 -0.03 4.80
C TRP A 47 0.18 -0.64 3.41
N VAL A 48 -0.20 0.15 2.41
CA VAL A 48 -0.29 -0.31 1.02
C VAL A 48 1.10 -0.70 0.48
N ALA A 49 2.14 0.05 0.80
CA ALA A 49 3.51 -0.32 0.46
C ALA A 49 3.95 -1.61 1.17
N LEU A 50 3.58 -1.80 2.44
CA LEU A 50 3.82 -3.02 3.20
C LEU A 50 3.09 -4.22 2.59
N LEU A 51 1.82 -4.06 2.21
CA LEU A 51 1.07 -5.11 1.50
C LEU A 51 1.78 -5.51 0.21
N SER A 52 2.26 -4.54 -0.57
CA SER A 52 3.02 -4.79 -1.80
C SER A 52 4.34 -5.54 -1.51
N LEU A 53 5.00 -5.24 -0.39
CA LEU A 53 6.20 -5.97 0.05
C LEU A 53 5.87 -7.42 0.45
N VAL A 54 4.76 -7.64 1.15
CA VAL A 54 4.29 -9.00 1.50
C VAL A 54 4.00 -9.79 0.23
N ILE A 55 3.30 -9.21 -0.75
CA ILE A 55 3.03 -9.84 -2.04
C ILE A 55 4.33 -10.20 -2.77
N TYR A 56 5.32 -9.31 -2.77
CA TYR A 56 6.63 -9.59 -3.35
C TYR A 56 7.35 -10.76 -2.66
N LYS A 57 7.30 -10.81 -1.33
CA LYS A 57 7.94 -11.86 -0.52
C LYS A 57 7.27 -13.22 -0.66
N THR A 58 5.95 -13.24 -0.71
CA THR A 58 5.14 -14.46 -0.78
C THR A 58 4.86 -14.91 -2.22
N GLU A 59 5.09 -14.03 -3.18
CA GLU A 59 4.72 -14.21 -4.60
C GLU A 59 3.21 -14.34 -4.85
N TYR A 60 2.35 -13.99 -3.88
CA TYR A 60 0.89 -14.10 -3.98
C TYR A 60 0.29 -12.96 -4.83
N ILE A 61 0.73 -12.87 -6.08
CA ILE A 61 0.33 -11.81 -7.02
C ILE A 61 -1.17 -11.85 -7.37
N TYR A 62 -1.84 -12.96 -7.17
CA TYR A 62 -3.29 -13.10 -7.33
C TYR A 62 -4.10 -12.36 -6.24
N TRP A 63 -3.44 -11.75 -5.24
CA TRP A 63 -4.06 -10.75 -4.37
C TRP A 63 -4.21 -9.39 -5.06
N ILE A 64 -3.50 -9.18 -6.16
CA ILE A 64 -3.61 -7.96 -6.97
C ILE A 64 -4.78 -8.14 -7.93
N ASN A 65 -5.67 -7.17 -7.98
CA ASN A 65 -6.82 -7.22 -8.87
C ASN A 65 -6.40 -7.38 -10.33
N GLY A 66 -7.07 -8.28 -11.04
CA GLY A 66 -6.80 -8.58 -12.46
C GLY A 66 -5.82 -9.74 -12.69
N VAL A 67 -5.33 -10.40 -11.64
CA VAL A 67 -4.50 -11.61 -11.76
C VAL A 67 -5.24 -12.79 -11.12
N SER A 68 -5.50 -13.84 -11.91
CA SER A 68 -6.06 -15.08 -11.38
C SER A 68 -4.96 -15.93 -10.72
N TYR A 69 -5.37 -16.85 -9.83
CA TYR A 69 -4.43 -17.84 -9.28
C TYR A 69 -3.80 -18.70 -10.39
N GLU A 70 -4.58 -19.10 -11.38
CA GLU A 70 -4.09 -19.89 -12.52
C GLU A 70 -3.03 -19.15 -13.35
N ASP A 71 -3.24 -17.86 -13.60
CA ASP A 71 -2.25 -17.03 -14.31
C ASP A 71 -0.97 -16.89 -13.49
N ALA A 72 -1.10 -16.72 -12.17
CA ALA A 72 0.03 -16.68 -11.27
C ALA A 72 0.84 -17.99 -11.27
N VAL A 73 0.16 -19.16 -11.31
CA VAL A 73 0.82 -20.47 -11.42
C VAL A 73 1.58 -20.58 -12.73
N LYS A 74 0.93 -20.25 -13.86
CA LYS A 74 1.53 -20.32 -15.21
C LYS A 74 2.73 -19.40 -15.38
N ALA A 75 2.72 -18.24 -14.73
CA ALA A 75 3.79 -17.24 -14.88
C ALA A 75 5.15 -17.71 -14.34
N GLY A 76 5.18 -18.59 -13.34
CA GLY A 76 6.39 -19.01 -12.68
C GLY A 76 6.94 -17.96 -11.69
N SER A 77 7.92 -18.37 -10.85
CA SER A 77 8.43 -17.54 -9.75
C SER A 77 9.09 -16.24 -10.23
N GLU A 78 9.91 -16.31 -11.27
CA GLU A 78 10.62 -15.12 -11.77
C GLU A 78 9.67 -14.02 -12.23
N ARG A 79 8.66 -14.37 -13.04
CA ARG A 79 7.67 -13.40 -13.51
C ARG A 79 6.81 -12.87 -12.37
N ARG A 80 6.39 -13.71 -11.42
CA ARG A 80 5.65 -13.27 -10.23
C ARG A 80 6.44 -12.23 -9.44
N LYS A 81 7.72 -12.48 -9.18
CA LYS A 81 8.60 -11.53 -8.47
C LYS A 81 8.80 -10.24 -9.26
N ALA A 82 9.04 -10.33 -10.56
CA ALA A 82 9.20 -9.15 -11.40
C ALA A 82 7.93 -8.28 -11.42
N TYR A 83 6.77 -8.92 -11.53
CA TYR A 83 5.46 -8.25 -11.47
C TYR A 83 5.22 -7.58 -10.12
N ALA A 84 5.40 -8.31 -9.02
CA ALA A 84 5.22 -7.79 -7.66
C ALA A 84 6.21 -6.67 -7.33
N MET A 85 7.46 -6.75 -7.81
CA MET A 85 8.48 -5.72 -7.63
C MET A 85 8.08 -4.39 -8.28
N GLN A 86 7.44 -4.42 -9.44
CA GLN A 86 6.97 -3.20 -10.10
C GLN A 86 5.89 -2.50 -9.27
N HIS A 87 4.97 -3.26 -8.66
CA HIS A 87 3.96 -2.72 -7.75
C HIS A 87 4.61 -2.15 -6.48
N LEU A 88 5.48 -2.93 -5.83
CA LEU A 88 6.22 -2.50 -4.64
C LEU A 88 6.99 -1.21 -4.90
N ARG A 89 7.69 -1.12 -6.03
CA ARG A 89 8.45 0.09 -6.38
C ARG A 89 7.56 1.32 -6.50
N ARG A 90 6.41 1.21 -7.18
CA ARG A 90 5.49 2.35 -7.37
C ARG A 90 4.87 2.80 -6.06
N PHE A 91 4.30 1.88 -5.29
CA PHE A 91 3.71 2.22 -3.99
C PHE A 91 4.77 2.65 -2.96
N GLY A 92 5.94 2.03 -2.96
CA GLY A 92 7.04 2.40 -2.06
C GLY A 92 7.61 3.79 -2.34
N ILE A 93 7.83 4.14 -3.62
CA ILE A 93 8.27 5.49 -4.00
C ILE A 93 7.22 6.53 -3.60
N TYR A 94 5.94 6.26 -3.87
CA TYR A 94 4.86 7.17 -3.49
C TYR A 94 4.79 7.35 -1.97
N ALA A 95 4.82 6.25 -1.20
CA ALA A 95 4.80 6.33 0.26
C ALA A 95 5.97 7.16 0.81
N GLY A 96 7.18 6.95 0.30
CA GLY A 96 8.36 7.74 0.68
C GLY A 96 8.22 9.23 0.32
N ALA A 97 7.76 9.52 -0.89
CA ALA A 97 7.51 10.89 -1.34
C ALA A 97 6.43 11.59 -0.49
N PHE A 98 5.38 10.85 -0.12
CA PHE A 98 4.31 11.40 0.71
C PHE A 98 4.77 11.67 2.14
N VAL A 99 5.67 10.85 2.71
CA VAL A 99 6.31 11.13 4.01
C VAL A 99 7.07 12.46 3.94
N LEU A 100 7.90 12.65 2.90
CA LEU A 100 8.65 13.90 2.72
C LEU A 100 7.73 15.11 2.54
N TYR A 101 6.69 14.99 1.71
CA TYR A 101 5.65 16.00 1.56
C TYR A 101 5.01 16.35 2.91
N SER A 102 4.66 15.33 3.70
CA SER A 102 4.01 15.50 5.01
C SER A 102 4.86 16.31 5.98
N LEU A 103 6.18 16.09 5.98
CA LEU A 103 7.12 16.90 6.78
C LEU A 103 7.07 18.36 6.36
N VAL A 104 7.15 18.63 5.04
CA VAL A 104 7.04 20.00 4.50
C VAL A 104 5.71 20.62 4.85
N SER A 105 4.59 19.88 4.68
CA SER A 105 3.25 20.38 5.01
C SER A 105 3.10 20.76 6.48
N CYS A 106 3.73 20.01 7.38
CA CYS A 106 3.71 20.32 8.82
C CYS A 106 4.53 21.58 9.12
N ILE A 107 5.70 21.75 8.49
CA ILE A 107 6.58 22.92 8.69
C ILE A 107 5.93 24.19 8.12
N VAL A 108 5.44 24.14 6.89
CA VAL A 108 4.81 25.27 6.19
C VAL A 108 3.39 25.54 6.68
N ARG A 109 2.80 24.59 7.41
CA ARG A 109 1.43 24.65 7.93
C ARG A 109 0.36 24.74 6.84
N PHE A 110 0.50 23.96 5.77
CA PHE A 110 -0.53 23.88 4.73
C PHE A 110 -1.90 23.52 5.33
N HIS A 111 -2.97 23.96 4.67
CA HIS A 111 -4.31 23.62 5.10
C HIS A 111 -4.56 22.11 4.91
N ILE A 112 -5.20 21.48 5.89
CA ILE A 112 -5.43 20.01 5.91
C ILE A 112 -6.15 19.49 4.64
N ALA A 113 -7.03 20.31 4.04
CA ALA A 113 -7.70 19.93 2.79
C ALA A 113 -6.70 19.69 1.64
N ILE A 114 -5.60 20.43 1.60
CA ILE A 114 -4.53 20.24 0.60
C ILE A 114 -3.88 18.88 0.81
N ASP A 115 -3.62 18.50 2.07
CA ASP A 115 -3.04 17.20 2.41
C ASP A 115 -3.93 16.05 1.96
N PHE A 116 -5.26 16.14 2.18
CA PHE A 116 -6.23 15.15 1.71
C PHE A 116 -6.29 15.05 0.18
N ILE A 117 -6.28 16.18 -0.52
CA ILE A 117 -6.31 16.20 -1.98
C ILE A 117 -5.05 15.54 -2.54
N ILE A 118 -3.87 15.89 -2.03
CA ILE A 118 -2.60 15.32 -2.48
C ILE A 118 -2.52 13.83 -2.17
N ALA A 119 -2.94 13.41 -0.96
CA ALA A 119 -3.00 12.00 -0.60
C ALA A 119 -3.95 11.22 -1.52
N GLY A 120 -5.17 11.72 -1.74
CA GLY A 120 -6.18 11.06 -2.55
C GLY A 120 -5.78 10.98 -4.03
N ILE A 121 -5.40 12.09 -4.64
CA ILE A 121 -4.96 12.10 -6.04
C ILE A 121 -3.71 11.24 -6.22
N GLY A 122 -2.77 11.32 -5.29
CA GLY A 122 -1.51 10.57 -5.36
C GLY A 122 -1.75 9.06 -5.34
N ILE A 123 -2.51 8.55 -4.36
CA ILE A 123 -2.76 7.09 -4.25
C ILE A 123 -3.54 6.57 -5.46
N VAL A 124 -4.55 7.32 -5.93
CA VAL A 124 -5.32 6.95 -7.13
C VAL A 124 -4.42 6.95 -8.37
N SER A 125 -3.57 7.94 -8.55
CA SER A 125 -2.63 8.02 -9.68
C SER A 125 -1.66 6.84 -9.69
N VAL A 126 -1.14 6.45 -8.53
CA VAL A 126 -0.27 5.27 -8.40
C VAL A 126 -1.05 4.00 -8.72
N ALA A 127 -2.25 3.82 -8.15
CA ALA A 127 -3.10 2.67 -8.42
C ALA A 127 -3.41 2.53 -9.92
N VAL A 128 -3.83 3.62 -10.57
CA VAL A 128 -4.08 3.64 -12.03
C VAL A 128 -2.79 3.32 -12.81
N SER A 129 -1.64 3.82 -12.38
CA SER A 129 -0.37 3.50 -13.03
C SER A 129 -0.05 2.00 -13.01
N THR A 130 -0.46 1.29 -11.95
CA THR A 130 -0.20 -0.16 -11.83
C THR A 130 -1.06 -1.01 -12.78
N ILE A 131 -2.20 -0.51 -13.26
CA ILE A 131 -3.06 -1.22 -14.23
C ILE A 131 -2.30 -1.53 -15.55
N ARG A 132 -1.31 -0.72 -15.88
CA ARG A 132 -0.48 -0.91 -17.08
C ARG A 132 0.61 -1.98 -16.92
N ILE A 133 0.81 -2.49 -15.71
CA ILE A 133 1.79 -3.56 -15.47
C ILE A 133 1.16 -4.86 -15.94
N LYS A 134 1.83 -5.53 -16.86
CA LYS A 134 1.39 -6.84 -17.36
C LYS A 134 2.23 -7.95 -16.72
N LEU A 135 1.57 -9.06 -16.41
CA LEU A 135 2.19 -10.27 -15.88
C LEU A 135 2.98 -11.02 -16.96
#